data_704ee2dfb0deac94d3d7357378e71a3b
#
_entry.id   704ee2dfb0deac94d3d7357378e71a3b
#
_cell.length_a   1.000
_cell.length_b   1.000
_cell.length_c   1.000
_cell.angle_alpha   90.00
_cell.angle_beta   90.00
_cell.angle_gamma   90.00
#
_symmetry.space_group_name_H-M   'P 1'
#
loop_
_entity.id
_entity.type
_entity.pdbx_description
1 polymer ?
#
loop_
_entity_poly.entity_id
_entity_poly.type
_entity_poly.pdbx_seq_one_letter_code
_entity_poly.pdbx_strand_id
1 'polypeptide(L)'
;MKIRFIVNPISGTGKQRGIEAVIEEYSDFEYDTVFTNKSGDATRLSQIAIDEKIDVVIAVGGDGTVNECAKAIIGSKTALGVIPCGSGNGFAFHFGMKKDI
;
A
#
# COMPACT_ATOMS: atom_id res chain seq x y z
N MET A 1 5.82 -11.75 -9.97
CA MET A 1 4.79 -11.02 -9.22
C MET A 1 5.13 -9.56 -9.14
N LYS A 2 4.17 -8.72 -9.44
CA LYS A 2 4.40 -7.28 -9.38
C LYS A 2 3.72 -6.68 -8.18
N ILE A 3 4.46 -5.88 -7.43
CA ILE A 3 3.97 -5.26 -6.21
C ILE A 3 4.09 -3.75 -6.36
N ARG A 4 3.05 -3.03 -5.98
CA ARG A 4 3.11 -1.57 -5.98
C ARG A 4 2.79 -1.05 -4.60
N PHE A 5 3.69 -0.23 -4.07
CA PHE A 5 3.47 0.40 -2.78
C PHE A 5 2.84 1.77 -3.03
N ILE A 6 1.72 2.04 -2.36
CA ILE A 6 1.08 3.34 -2.43
C ILE A 6 1.27 4.00 -1.08
N VAL A 7 2.06 5.05 -1.05
CA VAL A 7 2.53 5.64 0.19
C VAL A 7 1.95 7.02 0.38
N ASN A 8 1.40 7.26 1.56
CA ASN A 8 0.97 8.59 1.94
C ASN A 8 2.09 9.22 2.75
N PRO A 9 2.84 10.14 2.17
CA PRO A 9 4.01 10.67 2.86
C PRO A 9 3.66 11.54 4.06
N ILE A 10 2.46 12.08 4.08
CA ILE A 10 2.11 12.96 5.17
C ILE A 10 1.93 12.24 6.46
N SER A 11 1.32 11.09 6.45
CA SER A 11 1.01 10.43 7.68
C SER A 11 2.19 9.72 8.26
N GLY A 12 3.28 9.65 7.57
CA GLY A 12 4.39 8.86 8.03
C GLY A 12 5.60 9.64 8.40
N THR A 13 5.43 10.83 8.89
CA THR A 13 6.58 11.65 9.23
C THR A 13 7.59 10.86 10.02
N GLY A 14 8.76 10.79 9.53
CA GLY A 14 9.84 10.11 10.22
C GLY A 14 9.78 8.61 10.11
N LYS A 15 8.77 8.07 9.50
CA LYS A 15 8.67 6.65 9.43
C LYS A 15 9.07 6.06 8.10
N GLN A 16 9.46 6.90 7.18
CA GLN A 16 9.86 6.40 5.91
C GLN A 16 11.06 5.50 5.94
N ARG A 17 11.92 5.66 6.95
CA ARG A 17 13.04 4.77 7.03
C ARG A 17 12.61 3.34 7.24
N GLY A 18 11.60 3.14 8.08
CA GLY A 18 11.10 1.80 8.28
C GLY A 18 10.50 1.22 7.03
N ILE A 19 9.85 2.06 6.25
CA ILE A 19 9.25 1.61 5.02
C ILE A 19 10.30 1.12 4.06
N GLU A 20 11.41 1.81 3.98
CA GLU A 20 12.46 1.39 3.08
C GLU A 20 13.00 0.02 3.45
N ALA A 21 13.13 -0.25 4.74
CA ALA A 21 13.60 -1.54 5.16
C ALA A 21 12.61 -2.64 4.79
N VAL A 22 11.32 -2.36 4.92
CA VAL A 22 10.32 -3.34 4.55
C VAL A 22 10.34 -3.59 3.06
N ILE A 23 10.48 -2.53 2.28
CA ILE A 23 10.50 -2.67 0.83
C ILE A 23 11.68 -3.52 0.42
N GLU A 24 12.81 -3.36 1.08
CA GLU A 24 13.96 -4.15 0.73
C GLU A 24 13.73 -5.62 0.94
N GLU A 25 12.87 -5.99 1.85
CA GLU A 25 12.57 -7.39 2.04
C GLU A 25 11.85 -7.98 0.86
N TYR A 26 11.31 -7.13 -0.02
CA TYR A 26 10.61 -7.60 -1.19
C TYR A 26 11.42 -7.43 -2.44
N SER A 27 12.73 -7.24 -2.28
CA SER A 27 13.57 -6.93 -3.44
C SER A 27 13.64 -8.07 -4.44
N ASP A 28 13.22 -9.27 -4.04
CA ASP A 28 13.22 -10.37 -4.97
C ASP A 28 12.05 -10.30 -5.93
N PHE A 29 11.13 -9.38 -5.74
CA PHE A 29 9.98 -9.23 -6.59
C PHE A 29 10.11 -7.94 -7.37
N GLU A 30 9.37 -7.86 -8.44
CA GLU A 30 9.31 -6.64 -9.19
C GLU A 30 8.41 -5.68 -8.43
N TYR A 31 8.90 -4.50 -8.07
CA TYR A 31 8.06 -3.58 -7.33
C TYR A 31 8.35 -2.14 -7.71
N ASP A 32 7.40 -1.27 -7.42
CA ASP A 32 7.61 0.16 -7.53
C ASP A 32 6.83 0.85 -6.41
N THR A 33 7.01 2.14 -6.30
CA THR A 33 6.41 2.92 -5.24
C THR A 33 5.84 4.19 -5.84
N VAL A 34 4.62 4.53 -5.46
CA VAL A 34 4.00 5.78 -5.87
C VAL A 34 3.51 6.48 -4.62
N PHE A 35 3.38 7.79 -4.69
CA PHE A 35 3.02 8.59 -3.54
C PHE A 35 1.72 9.34 -3.78
N THR A 36 0.94 9.48 -2.71
CA THR A 36 -0.28 10.27 -2.81
C THR A 36 0.04 11.72 -2.54
N ASN A 37 -0.77 12.62 -3.07
CA ASN A 37 -0.62 14.04 -2.83
C ASN A 37 -1.81 14.62 -2.12
N LYS A 38 -2.96 14.03 -2.26
CA LYS A 38 -4.16 14.58 -1.68
C LYS A 38 -5.20 13.49 -1.51
N SER A 39 -6.27 13.83 -0.86
CA SER A 39 -7.36 12.91 -0.64
C SER A 39 -7.89 12.41 -1.98
N GLY A 40 -8.17 11.15 -2.04
CA GLY A 40 -8.66 10.51 -3.26
C GLY A 40 -7.58 9.91 -4.13
N ASP A 41 -6.33 10.33 -3.94
CA ASP A 41 -5.27 9.83 -4.77
C ASP A 41 -5.05 8.35 -4.62
N ALA A 42 -5.18 7.82 -3.43
CA ALA A 42 -4.91 6.40 -3.23
C ALA A 42 -5.92 5.54 -3.98
N THR A 43 -7.17 5.99 -4.08
CA THR A 43 -8.15 5.28 -4.88
C THR A 43 -7.77 5.33 -6.35
N ARG A 44 -7.39 6.49 -6.83
CA ARG A 44 -7.02 6.66 -8.22
C ARG A 44 -5.81 5.82 -8.56
N LEU A 45 -4.80 5.85 -7.71
CA LEU A 45 -3.58 5.09 -7.96
C LEU A 45 -3.84 3.59 -7.89
N SER A 46 -4.74 3.17 -7.00
CA SER A 46 -5.10 1.76 -6.93
C SER A 46 -5.84 1.33 -8.19
N GLN A 47 -6.69 2.18 -8.72
CA GLN A 47 -7.40 1.86 -9.95
C GLN A 47 -6.41 1.70 -11.11
N ILE A 48 -5.42 2.57 -11.15
CA ILE A 48 -4.39 2.47 -12.17
C ILE A 48 -3.62 1.16 -12.01
N ALA A 49 -3.34 0.77 -10.77
CA ALA A 49 -2.63 -0.47 -10.52
C ALA A 49 -3.43 -1.67 -11.04
N ILE A 50 -4.74 -1.64 -10.83
CA ILE A 50 -5.59 -2.71 -11.33
C ILE A 50 -5.53 -2.76 -12.85
N ASP A 51 -5.60 -1.60 -13.48
CA ASP A 51 -5.56 -1.53 -14.94
C ASP A 51 -4.25 -2.02 -15.48
N GLU A 52 -3.17 -1.83 -14.74
CA GLU A 52 -1.85 -2.29 -15.14
C GLU A 52 -1.58 -3.72 -14.71
N LYS A 53 -2.55 -4.36 -14.12
CA LYS A 53 -2.44 -5.77 -13.71
C LYS A 53 -1.37 -6.01 -12.66
N ILE A 54 -1.25 -5.06 -11.76
CA ILE A 54 -0.39 -5.23 -10.60
C ILE A 54 -0.99 -6.35 -9.75
N ASP A 55 -0.16 -7.23 -9.25
CA ASP A 55 -0.64 -8.36 -8.47
C ASP A 55 -1.01 -7.98 -7.05
N VAL A 56 -0.22 -7.13 -6.44
CA VAL A 56 -0.44 -6.74 -5.05
C VAL A 56 -0.22 -5.26 -4.91
N VAL A 57 -1.16 -4.57 -4.29
CA VAL A 57 -0.98 -3.19 -3.90
C VAL A 57 -0.79 -3.19 -2.39
N ILE A 58 0.23 -2.52 -1.92
CA ILE A 58 0.46 -2.40 -0.50
C ILE A 58 0.23 -0.95 -0.10
N ALA A 59 -0.79 -0.72 0.71
CA ALA A 59 -1.12 0.62 1.18
C ALA A 59 -0.25 0.95 2.38
N VAL A 60 0.45 2.06 2.30
CA VAL A 60 1.34 2.48 3.37
C VAL A 60 0.83 3.80 3.89
N GLY A 61 0.22 3.80 5.05
CA GLY A 61 -0.35 5.01 5.61
C GLY A 61 -1.34 4.70 6.69
N GLY A 62 -2.19 5.65 6.99
CA GLY A 62 -3.20 5.46 8.00
C GLY A 62 -4.48 4.90 7.41
N ASP A 63 -5.53 4.95 8.22
CA ASP A 63 -6.82 4.36 7.85
C ASP A 63 -7.38 4.95 6.57
N GLY A 64 -7.19 6.23 6.36
CA GLY A 64 -7.72 6.86 5.16
C GLY A 64 -7.10 6.31 3.90
N THR A 65 -5.78 6.11 3.92
CA THR A 65 -5.09 5.56 2.77
C THR A 65 -5.55 4.13 2.52
N VAL A 66 -5.66 3.36 3.57
CA VAL A 66 -6.09 1.97 3.44
C VAL A 66 -7.50 1.91 2.86
N ASN A 67 -8.40 2.74 3.37
CA ASN A 67 -9.76 2.75 2.88
C ASN A 67 -9.84 3.15 1.41
N GLU A 68 -9.04 4.11 1.03
CA GLU A 68 -9.05 4.56 -0.37
C GLU A 68 -8.53 3.48 -1.30
N CYS A 69 -7.49 2.78 -0.89
CA CYS A 69 -7.01 1.67 -1.70
C CYS A 69 -8.05 0.57 -1.77
N ALA A 70 -8.66 0.27 -0.65
CA ALA A 70 -9.64 -0.81 -0.60
C ALA A 70 -10.84 -0.53 -1.50
N LYS A 71 -11.28 0.72 -1.56
CA LYS A 71 -12.40 1.04 -2.41
C LYS A 71 -12.20 0.59 -3.84
N ALA A 72 -11.01 0.75 -4.35
CA ALA A 72 -10.73 0.37 -5.73
C ALA A 72 -10.44 -1.11 -5.86
N ILE A 73 -9.78 -1.68 -4.87
CA ILE A 73 -9.24 -3.02 -5.01
C ILE A 73 -10.26 -4.11 -4.71
N ILE A 74 -11.19 -3.85 -3.82
CA ILE A 74 -12.19 -4.85 -3.47
C ILE A 74 -12.95 -5.24 -4.73
N GLY A 75 -13.03 -6.53 -4.95
CA GLY A 75 -13.71 -7.04 -6.14
C GLY A 75 -12.83 -7.20 -7.35
N SER A 76 -11.59 -6.73 -7.27
CA SER A 76 -10.68 -6.91 -8.39
C SER A 76 -9.83 -8.14 -8.14
N LYS A 77 -8.93 -8.42 -9.07
CA LYS A 77 -8.01 -9.53 -8.92
C LYS A 77 -6.74 -9.13 -8.22
N THR A 78 -6.57 -7.86 -7.93
CA THR A 78 -5.38 -7.36 -7.25
C THR A 78 -5.57 -7.58 -5.76
N ALA A 79 -4.53 -8.03 -5.09
CA ALA A 79 -4.59 -8.21 -3.64
C ALA A 79 -4.18 -6.93 -2.94
N LEU A 80 -4.63 -6.76 -1.71
CA LEU A 80 -4.29 -5.58 -0.93
C LEU A 80 -3.54 -5.98 0.32
N GLY A 81 -2.37 -5.40 0.52
CA GLY A 81 -1.64 -5.53 1.76
C GLY A 81 -1.59 -4.17 2.43
N VAL A 82 -1.26 -4.15 3.69
CA VAL A 82 -1.28 -2.92 4.47
C VAL A 82 -0.04 -2.81 5.34
N ILE A 83 0.59 -1.66 5.30
CA ILE A 83 1.62 -1.32 6.27
C ILE A 83 1.11 -0.09 6.99
N PRO A 84 0.56 -0.25 8.18
CA PRO A 84 0.02 0.89 8.88
C PRO A 84 1.12 1.78 9.42
N CYS A 85 0.96 3.06 9.23
CA CYS A 85 1.91 4.03 9.73
C CYS A 85 1.13 4.96 10.58
N GLY A 86 1.57 5.24 11.72
CA GLY A 86 0.90 6.29 12.40
C GLY A 86 0.82 6.17 13.84
N SER A 87 0.85 5.04 14.40
CA SER A 87 0.66 5.00 15.77
C SER A 87 1.89 5.00 16.53
N GLY A 88 2.95 5.11 16.00
CA GLY A 88 4.13 5.27 16.77
C GLY A 88 4.77 4.02 17.26
N ASN A 89 4.17 2.92 17.14
CA ASN A 89 4.77 1.75 17.57
C ASN A 89 5.48 1.02 16.54
N GLY A 90 5.94 1.60 15.57
CA GLY A 90 6.61 0.92 14.53
C GLY A 90 5.63 0.33 13.57
N PHE A 91 6.05 -0.59 12.78
CA PHE A 91 5.22 -1.10 11.72
C PHE A 91 4.67 -2.46 12.04
N ALA A 92 3.44 -2.66 11.71
CA ALA A 92 2.89 -3.99 11.67
C ALA A 92 2.56 -4.26 10.23
N PHE A 93 2.88 -5.44 9.78
CA PHE A 93 2.72 -5.75 8.39
C PHE A 93 1.64 -6.79 8.23
N HIS A 94 0.61 -6.46 7.51
CA HIS A 94 -0.53 -7.35 7.33
C HIS A 94 -0.81 -7.62 5.89
N PHE A 95 -1.04 -8.89 5.58
CA PHE A 95 -1.45 -9.21 4.27
C PHE A 95 -2.79 -9.77 4.38
N GLY A 96 -3.67 -9.03 4.77
CA GLY A 96 -4.90 -9.58 5.06
C GLY A 96 -5.79 -9.74 3.94
N MET A 97 -5.45 -9.79 2.84
CA MET A 97 -6.29 -9.86 1.88
C MET A 97 -7.24 -10.80 1.93
N LYS A 98 -7.82 -10.92 1.09
CA LYS A 98 -8.78 -11.66 1.00
C LYS A 98 -8.79 -12.88 1.50
N LYS A 99 -7.90 -13.37 1.57
CA LYS A 99 -7.85 -14.54 1.92
C LYS A 99 -8.19 -14.72 3.18
N ASP A 100 -8.04 -13.90 3.84
CA ASP A 100 -8.22 -14.12 5.06
C ASP A 100 -9.45 -14.00 5.38
N ILE A 101 -10.05 -13.92 4.63
CA ILE A 101 -11.18 -13.75 4.88
C ILE A 101 -11.87 -14.67 4.86
#